data_03faaf48c712aef798fd88a50be6c10d
#
_entry.id   03faaf48c712aef798fd88a50be6c10d
#
_cell.length_a   1.000
_cell.length_b   1.000
_cell.length_c   1.000
_cell.angle_alpha   90.00
_cell.angle_beta   90.00
_cell.angle_gamma   90.00
#
_symmetry.space_group_name_H-M   'P 1'
#
loop_
_entity.id
_entity.type
_entity.pdbx_description
1 polymer ?
#
loop_
_entity_poly.entity_id
_entity_poly.type
_entity_poly.pdbx_seq_one_letter_code
_entity_poly.pdbx_strand_id
1 'polypeptide(L)'
;MTAMVMTACTGQKAEKAEATQDNFNYVVDQFADLQILRYQVPGFESLSLKQKQLLYHLSEAALMGRDILFDQNCRYNLPIRRALEAVYTGYKGDRTDPQFVALETYLKRVWFANGIHHHYAEDKFVPGFTPEFLRTCISQIGASALPLREGQTVEQFVAEISPVIFDPAVMAKRTVQSGDVDLIRASANNYYGEGVT
;
A
#
# COMPACT_ATOMS: atom_id res chain seq x y z
N MET A 1 -25.47 -9.36 -72.06
CA MET A 1 -24.47 -8.38 -71.69
C MET A 1 -24.92 -7.72 -70.36
N THR A 2 -24.39 -8.18 -69.26
CA THR A 2 -24.77 -7.72 -67.90
C THR A 2 -23.68 -6.78 -67.42
N ALA A 3 -24.00 -5.51 -67.26
CA ALA A 3 -23.08 -4.49 -66.75
C ALA A 3 -23.00 -4.57 -65.26
N MET A 4 -21.79 -4.82 -64.72
CA MET A 4 -21.47 -4.86 -63.29
C MET A 4 -21.07 -3.45 -62.84
N VAL A 5 -21.89 -2.83 -62.00
CA VAL A 5 -21.61 -1.52 -61.41
C VAL A 5 -20.72 -1.72 -60.18
N MET A 6 -19.49 -1.25 -60.24
CA MET A 6 -18.58 -1.19 -59.08
C MET A 6 -18.87 0.08 -58.30
N THR A 7 -19.39 -0.07 -57.10
CA THR A 7 -19.54 1.02 -56.12
C THR A 7 -18.20 1.24 -55.42
N ALA A 8 -17.58 2.38 -55.67
CA ALA A 8 -16.35 2.78 -54.97
C ALA A 8 -16.68 3.26 -53.55
N CYS A 9 -16.16 2.57 -52.55
CA CYS A 9 -16.15 3.06 -51.17
C CYS A 9 -15.23 4.26 -51.04
N THR A 10 -15.79 5.43 -50.86
CA THR A 10 -15.06 6.63 -50.46
C THR A 10 -14.62 6.47 -49.02
N GLY A 11 -13.31 6.22 -48.83
CA GLY A 11 -12.71 6.20 -47.50
C GLY A 11 -12.80 7.59 -46.84
N GLN A 12 -13.57 7.71 -45.79
CA GLN A 12 -13.47 8.83 -44.87
C GLN A 12 -12.08 8.84 -44.25
N LYS A 13 -11.28 9.86 -44.57
CA LYS A 13 -10.07 10.17 -43.85
C LYS A 13 -10.47 10.46 -42.39
N ALA A 14 -10.09 9.60 -41.46
CA ALA A 14 -10.12 9.92 -40.06
C ALA A 14 -9.24 11.17 -39.84
N GLU A 15 -9.85 12.28 -39.46
CA GLU A 15 -9.15 13.45 -38.96
C GLU A 15 -8.35 13.00 -37.76
N LYS A 16 -7.02 13.05 -37.89
CA LYS A 16 -6.12 12.92 -36.73
C LYS A 16 -6.44 14.09 -35.82
N ALA A 17 -7.13 13.82 -34.71
CA ALA A 17 -7.22 14.77 -33.63
C ALA A 17 -5.79 15.14 -33.22
N GLU A 18 -5.41 16.39 -33.40
CA GLU A 18 -4.17 16.94 -32.83
C GLU A 18 -4.23 16.67 -31.32
N ALA A 19 -3.30 15.86 -30.83
CA ALA A 19 -3.11 15.63 -29.41
C ALA A 19 -2.71 16.99 -28.81
N THR A 20 -3.67 17.67 -28.21
CA THR A 20 -3.39 18.82 -27.34
C THR A 20 -2.43 18.31 -26.28
N GLN A 21 -1.25 18.92 -26.18
CA GLN A 21 -0.24 18.57 -25.21
C GLN A 21 -0.86 18.76 -23.82
N ASP A 22 -1.23 17.66 -23.18
CA ASP A 22 -1.81 17.67 -21.84
C ASP A 22 -0.71 18.00 -20.83
N ASN A 23 -0.74 19.19 -20.26
CA ASN A 23 0.19 19.66 -19.24
C ASN A 23 -0.13 19.10 -17.83
N PHE A 24 -1.03 18.13 -17.74
CA PHE A 24 -1.37 17.53 -16.46
C PHE A 24 -0.21 16.66 -15.94
N ASN A 25 0.22 16.94 -14.70
CA ASN A 25 1.23 16.12 -14.07
C ASN A 25 0.63 14.83 -13.53
N TYR A 26 0.83 13.72 -14.24
CA TYR A 26 0.35 12.39 -13.86
C TYR A 26 1.15 11.77 -12.70
N VAL A 27 2.43 12.08 -12.56
CA VAL A 27 3.30 11.53 -11.49
C VAL A 27 3.26 12.46 -10.29
N VAL A 28 2.79 11.98 -9.14
CA VAL A 28 2.70 12.77 -7.90
C VAL A 28 3.78 12.42 -6.89
N ASP A 29 4.29 11.18 -6.90
CA ASP A 29 5.41 10.74 -6.06
C ASP A 29 6.15 9.59 -6.74
N GLN A 30 7.43 9.42 -6.37
CA GLN A 30 8.24 8.29 -6.78
C GLN A 30 9.16 7.90 -5.63
N PHE A 31 9.15 6.64 -5.27
CA PHE A 31 10.03 6.10 -4.22
C PHE A 31 10.39 4.65 -4.54
N ALA A 32 11.62 4.26 -4.23
CA ALA A 32 12.15 2.95 -4.58
C ALA A 32 11.93 2.63 -6.07
N ASP A 33 11.23 1.55 -6.38
CA ASP A 33 10.86 1.08 -7.72
C ASP A 33 9.40 1.41 -8.10
N LEU A 34 8.73 2.31 -7.36
CA LEU A 34 7.32 2.63 -7.51
C LEU A 34 7.12 4.08 -7.95
N GLN A 35 6.14 4.29 -8.83
CA GLN A 35 5.58 5.60 -9.16
C GLN A 35 4.12 5.67 -8.73
N ILE A 36 3.76 6.78 -8.09
CA ILE A 36 2.37 7.08 -7.73
C ILE A 36 1.78 7.99 -8.80
N LEU A 37 0.74 7.49 -9.46
CA LEU A 37 0.07 8.21 -10.52
C LEU A 37 -1.28 8.74 -10.03
N ARG A 38 -1.65 9.90 -10.54
CA ARG A 38 -3.01 10.42 -10.47
C ARG A 38 -3.57 10.53 -11.89
N TYR A 39 -4.88 10.48 -11.99
CA TYR A 39 -5.58 10.58 -13.27
C TYR A 39 -6.56 11.73 -13.26
N GLN A 40 -6.76 12.33 -14.43
CA GLN A 40 -7.90 13.21 -14.65
C GLN A 40 -9.17 12.35 -14.71
N VAL A 41 -10.28 12.94 -14.29
CA VAL A 41 -11.61 12.32 -14.40
C VAL A 41 -12.47 13.17 -15.34
N PRO A 42 -12.36 12.96 -16.66
CA PRO A 42 -13.14 13.72 -17.62
C PRO A 42 -14.64 13.62 -17.35
N GLY A 43 -15.33 14.73 -17.42
CA GLY A 43 -16.77 14.79 -17.17
C GLY A 43 -17.16 14.98 -15.69
N PHE A 44 -16.21 14.95 -14.74
CA PHE A 44 -16.53 15.22 -13.32
C PHE A 44 -17.18 16.59 -13.12
N GLU A 45 -16.71 17.61 -13.84
CA GLU A 45 -17.23 18.98 -13.72
C GLU A 45 -18.69 19.11 -14.16
N SER A 46 -19.15 18.25 -15.08
CA SER A 46 -20.54 18.24 -15.56
C SER A 46 -21.53 17.56 -14.60
N LEU A 47 -21.03 16.90 -13.57
CA LEU A 47 -21.88 16.26 -12.56
C LEU A 47 -22.62 17.30 -11.72
N SER A 48 -23.88 17.00 -11.38
CA SER A 48 -24.65 17.81 -10.43
C SER A 48 -24.01 17.80 -9.03
N LEU A 49 -24.32 18.81 -8.22
CA LEU A 49 -23.81 18.88 -6.83
C LEU A 49 -24.18 17.62 -6.04
N LYS A 50 -25.40 17.09 -6.20
CA LYS A 50 -25.82 15.85 -5.52
C LYS A 50 -24.97 14.63 -5.90
N GLN A 51 -24.62 14.51 -7.18
CA GLN A 51 -23.73 13.43 -7.65
C GLN A 51 -22.32 13.60 -7.10
N LYS A 52 -21.77 14.81 -7.09
CA LYS A 52 -20.46 15.10 -6.48
C LYS A 52 -20.44 14.79 -4.99
N GLN A 53 -21.50 15.17 -4.25
CA GLN A 53 -21.64 14.80 -2.83
C GLN A 53 -21.71 13.29 -2.62
N LEU A 54 -22.46 12.57 -3.45
CA LEU A 54 -22.52 11.09 -3.39
C LEU A 54 -21.14 10.48 -3.59
N LEU A 55 -20.39 10.91 -4.62
CA LEU A 55 -19.03 10.41 -4.88
C LEU A 55 -18.09 10.71 -3.72
N TYR A 56 -18.17 11.88 -3.12
CA TYR A 56 -17.41 12.22 -1.92
C TYR A 56 -17.69 11.24 -0.78
N HIS A 57 -18.96 11.03 -0.44
CA HIS A 57 -19.31 10.11 0.66
C HIS A 57 -18.95 8.66 0.36
N LEU A 58 -19.05 8.21 -0.89
CA LEU A 58 -18.60 6.88 -1.30
C LEU A 58 -17.08 6.74 -1.17
N SER A 59 -16.31 7.77 -1.51
CA SER A 59 -14.86 7.78 -1.33
C SER A 59 -14.47 7.71 0.14
N GLU A 60 -15.12 8.51 1.00
CA GLU A 60 -14.89 8.46 2.45
C GLU A 60 -15.23 7.07 3.04
N ALA A 61 -16.35 6.49 2.62
CA ALA A 61 -16.74 5.15 3.04
C ALA A 61 -15.71 4.08 2.62
N ALA A 62 -15.19 4.18 1.39
CA ALA A 62 -14.16 3.27 0.90
C ALA A 62 -12.85 3.36 1.70
N LEU A 63 -12.47 4.57 2.15
CA LEU A 63 -11.30 4.76 3.00
C LEU A 63 -11.42 4.08 4.36
N MET A 64 -12.64 3.97 4.92
CA MET A 64 -12.89 3.29 6.19
C MET A 64 -12.64 1.78 6.12
N GLY A 65 -12.76 1.16 4.94
CA GLY A 65 -12.48 -0.27 4.74
C GLY A 65 -10.99 -0.61 4.62
N ARG A 66 -10.09 0.38 4.57
CA ARG A 66 -8.66 0.14 4.32
C ARG A 66 -8.00 -0.76 5.36
N ASP A 67 -8.33 -0.60 6.64
CA ASP A 67 -7.73 -1.37 7.73
C ASP A 67 -8.01 -2.88 7.60
N ILE A 68 -9.13 -3.26 7.02
CA ILE A 68 -9.49 -4.66 6.75
C ILE A 68 -8.44 -5.33 5.85
N LEU A 69 -8.00 -4.65 4.79
CA LEU A 69 -6.97 -5.20 3.87
C LEU A 69 -5.63 -5.42 4.59
N PHE A 70 -5.22 -4.46 5.42
CA PHE A 70 -4.01 -4.63 6.23
C PHE A 70 -4.10 -5.85 7.14
N ASP A 71 -5.18 -5.98 7.89
CA ASP A 71 -5.39 -7.07 8.84
C ASP A 71 -5.47 -8.44 8.13
N GLN A 72 -6.22 -8.54 7.04
CA GLN A 72 -6.31 -9.77 6.26
C GLN A 72 -4.99 -10.20 5.64
N ASN A 73 -4.17 -9.27 5.16
CA ASN A 73 -2.87 -9.58 4.57
C ASN A 73 -1.85 -10.11 5.60
N CYS A 74 -1.89 -9.63 6.83
CA CYS A 74 -1.14 -10.17 7.97
C CYS A 74 -1.60 -9.49 9.26
N ARG A 75 -1.85 -10.26 10.32
CA ARG A 75 -2.31 -9.76 11.64
C ARG A 75 -1.37 -8.71 12.27
N TYR A 76 -0.12 -8.66 11.85
CA TYR A 76 0.84 -7.67 12.35
C TYR A 76 0.88 -6.38 11.50
N ASN A 77 0.22 -6.33 10.36
CA ASN A 77 0.29 -5.17 9.46
C ASN A 77 -0.25 -3.89 10.10
N LEU A 78 -1.40 -3.95 10.77
CA LEU A 78 -1.99 -2.76 11.42
C LEU A 78 -1.12 -2.21 12.54
N PRO A 79 -0.67 -3.02 13.54
CA PRO A 79 0.22 -2.53 14.57
C PRO A 79 1.56 -2.04 14.01
N ILE A 80 2.15 -2.70 13.03
CA ILE A 80 3.40 -2.26 12.39
C ILE A 80 3.18 -0.91 11.66
N ARG A 81 2.13 -0.79 10.83
CA ARG A 81 1.83 0.46 10.14
C ARG A 81 1.67 1.62 11.12
N ARG A 82 0.84 1.44 12.14
CA ARG A 82 0.57 2.50 13.13
C ARG A 82 1.82 2.87 13.93
N ALA A 83 2.67 1.90 14.26
CA ALA A 83 3.95 2.19 14.93
C ALA A 83 4.90 2.97 14.02
N LEU A 84 5.03 2.59 12.75
CA LEU A 84 5.87 3.31 11.77
C LEU A 84 5.32 4.72 11.49
N GLU A 85 4.00 4.89 11.42
CA GLU A 85 3.35 6.21 11.28
C GLU A 85 3.62 7.10 12.51
N ALA A 86 3.56 6.52 13.72
CA ALA A 86 3.89 7.23 14.96
C ALA A 86 5.36 7.65 14.99
N VAL A 87 6.28 6.76 14.58
CA VAL A 87 7.71 7.09 14.42
C VAL A 87 7.87 8.21 13.39
N TYR A 88 7.30 8.06 12.19
CA TYR A 88 7.42 9.05 11.11
C TYR A 88 6.94 10.43 11.55
N THR A 89 5.83 10.48 12.27
CA THR A 89 5.24 11.74 12.76
C THR A 89 6.01 12.33 13.94
N GLY A 90 6.42 11.47 14.88
CA GLY A 90 7.01 11.87 16.15
C GLY A 90 8.53 12.04 16.16
N TYR A 91 9.24 11.61 15.13
CA TYR A 91 10.70 11.65 15.05
C TYR A 91 11.24 13.07 15.13
N LYS A 92 12.17 13.29 16.05
CA LYS A 92 12.79 14.60 16.34
C LYS A 92 14.23 14.74 15.80
N GLY A 93 14.80 13.66 15.28
CA GLY A 93 16.15 13.66 14.74
C GLY A 93 16.26 14.21 13.32
N ASP A 94 17.39 14.01 12.71
CA ASP A 94 17.66 14.42 11.33
C ASP A 94 16.92 13.53 10.33
N ARG A 95 15.97 14.10 9.60
CA ARG A 95 15.18 13.38 8.60
C ARG A 95 15.97 13.04 7.33
N THR A 96 17.20 13.58 7.19
CA THR A 96 18.12 13.21 6.12
C THR A 96 19.05 12.05 6.51
N ASP A 97 18.99 11.59 7.76
CA ASP A 97 19.69 10.39 8.21
C ASP A 97 19.33 9.20 7.30
N PRO A 98 20.30 8.47 6.73
CA PRO A 98 20.06 7.32 5.86
C PRO A 98 19.13 6.26 6.47
N GLN A 99 19.17 6.05 7.79
CA GLN A 99 18.29 5.11 8.50
C GLN A 99 16.84 5.62 8.49
N PHE A 100 16.64 6.94 8.70
CA PHE A 100 15.30 7.53 8.65
C PHE A 100 14.72 7.51 7.22
N VAL A 101 15.52 7.85 6.22
CA VAL A 101 15.13 7.79 4.80
C VAL A 101 14.74 6.35 4.41
N ALA A 102 15.48 5.35 4.89
CA ALA A 102 15.16 3.95 4.68
C ALA A 102 13.86 3.53 5.39
N LEU A 103 13.61 4.03 6.60
CA LEU A 103 12.36 3.81 7.34
C LEU A 103 11.17 4.45 6.61
N GLU A 104 11.31 5.68 6.13
CA GLU A 104 10.27 6.35 5.33
C GLU A 104 9.95 5.55 4.06
N THR A 105 10.98 5.09 3.35
CA THR A 105 10.82 4.27 2.15
C THR A 105 10.08 2.96 2.45
N TYR A 106 10.43 2.31 3.56
CA TYR A 106 9.76 1.09 4.01
C TYR A 106 8.29 1.35 4.38
N LEU A 107 8.01 2.43 5.11
CA LEU A 107 6.64 2.84 5.44
C LEU A 107 5.81 3.12 4.18
N LYS A 108 6.38 3.83 3.20
CA LYS A 108 5.71 4.08 1.90
C LYS A 108 5.39 2.76 1.17
N ARG A 109 6.30 1.77 1.21
CA ARG A 109 6.03 0.42 0.66
C ARG A 109 4.90 -0.29 1.41
N VAL A 110 4.89 -0.21 2.75
CA VAL A 110 3.82 -0.78 3.58
C VAL A 110 2.46 -0.15 3.26
N TRP A 111 2.41 1.16 3.07
CA TRP A 111 1.18 1.85 2.64
C TRP A 111 0.71 1.39 1.26
N PHE A 112 1.63 1.34 0.31
CA PHE A 112 1.31 0.98 -1.08
C PHE A 112 0.80 -0.47 -1.20
N ALA A 113 1.45 -1.40 -0.51
CA ALA A 113 1.15 -2.83 -0.59
C ALA A 113 0.04 -3.29 0.37
N ASN A 114 -0.51 -2.40 1.21
CA ASN A 114 -1.39 -2.73 2.32
C ASN A 114 -0.78 -3.78 3.28
N GLY A 115 0.50 -3.63 3.59
CA GLY A 115 1.23 -4.50 4.51
C GLY A 115 2.70 -4.65 4.19
N ILE A 116 3.35 -5.53 4.96
CA ILE A 116 4.79 -5.79 4.90
C ILE A 116 5.23 -6.68 3.74
N HIS A 117 4.28 -7.15 2.91
CA HIS A 117 4.56 -8.04 1.78
C HIS A 117 4.34 -7.33 0.45
N HIS A 118 5.15 -7.71 -0.55
CA HIS A 118 5.02 -7.18 -1.89
C HIS A 118 3.64 -7.52 -2.49
N HIS A 119 2.99 -6.55 -3.10
CA HIS A 119 1.61 -6.63 -3.56
C HIS A 119 1.35 -7.67 -4.68
N TYR A 120 2.40 -8.08 -5.43
CA TYR A 120 2.31 -9.15 -6.44
C TYR A 120 3.13 -10.39 -6.07
N ALA A 121 4.42 -10.22 -5.72
CA ALA A 121 5.32 -11.33 -5.45
C ALA A 121 5.06 -12.00 -4.08
N GLU A 122 4.31 -11.32 -3.21
CA GLU A 122 3.92 -11.78 -1.87
C GLU A 122 5.07 -12.01 -0.87
N ASP A 123 6.32 -11.77 -1.30
CA ASP A 123 7.49 -11.84 -0.44
C ASP A 123 7.53 -10.64 0.50
N LYS A 124 8.06 -10.86 1.71
CA LYS A 124 8.22 -9.80 2.70
C LYS A 124 9.25 -8.78 2.26
N PHE A 125 8.96 -7.50 2.47
CA PHE A 125 9.92 -6.42 2.27
C PHE A 125 11.06 -6.52 3.29
N VAL A 126 12.28 -6.31 2.80
CA VAL A 126 13.47 -6.18 3.66
C VAL A 126 13.63 -4.71 4.03
N PRO A 127 13.64 -4.35 5.33
CA PRO A 127 13.87 -2.97 5.76
C PRO A 127 15.32 -2.56 5.51
N GLY A 128 15.53 -1.32 5.06
CA GLY A 128 16.87 -0.74 4.89
C GLY A 128 17.41 -0.04 6.13
N PHE A 129 16.72 -0.15 7.27
CA PHE A 129 17.10 0.40 8.58
C PHE A 129 17.25 -0.74 9.60
N THR A 130 17.93 -0.45 10.72
CA THR A 130 18.26 -1.46 11.73
C THR A 130 17.19 -1.57 12.82
N PRO A 131 17.10 -2.74 13.51
CA PRO A 131 16.24 -2.91 14.70
C PRO A 131 16.56 -1.91 15.81
N GLU A 132 17.85 -1.58 16.00
CA GLU A 132 18.34 -0.62 16.99
C GLU A 132 17.84 0.78 16.68
N PHE A 133 17.88 1.19 15.40
CA PHE A 133 17.35 2.47 14.96
C PHE A 133 15.84 2.56 15.27
N LEU A 134 15.06 1.55 14.89
CA LEU A 134 13.62 1.50 15.18
C LEU A 134 13.35 1.63 16.68
N ARG A 135 14.08 0.86 17.50
CA ARG A 135 13.92 0.89 18.97
C ARG A 135 14.23 2.28 19.53
N THR A 136 15.29 2.91 19.04
CA THR A 136 15.66 4.28 19.44
C THR A 136 14.56 5.28 19.06
N CYS A 137 14.01 5.19 17.84
CA CYS A 137 12.92 6.05 17.43
C CYS A 137 11.66 5.85 18.30
N ILE A 138 11.29 4.60 18.56
CA ILE A 138 10.13 4.26 19.39
C ILE A 138 10.31 4.79 20.82
N SER A 139 11.51 4.72 21.39
CA SER A 139 11.77 5.24 22.75
C SER A 139 11.62 6.76 22.87
N GLN A 140 11.69 7.49 21.77
CA GLN A 140 11.52 8.95 21.71
C GLN A 140 10.04 9.39 21.61
N ILE A 141 9.14 8.44 21.33
CA ILE A 141 7.71 8.70 21.20
C ILE A 141 6.99 8.25 22.50
N GLY A 142 5.96 8.99 22.89
CA GLY A 142 5.14 8.58 24.04
C GLY A 142 4.38 7.28 23.79
N ALA A 143 4.27 6.43 24.79
CA ALA A 143 3.57 5.15 24.71
C ALA A 143 2.13 5.29 24.18
N SER A 144 1.46 6.42 24.47
CA SER A 144 0.10 6.71 24.00
C SER A 144 -0.03 6.90 22.49
N ALA A 145 1.09 7.13 21.78
CA ALA A 145 1.10 7.22 20.31
C ALA A 145 1.27 5.85 19.64
N LEU A 146 1.61 4.82 20.40
CA LEU A 146 1.83 3.46 19.90
C LEU A 146 0.54 2.62 20.02
N PRO A 147 0.33 1.67 19.10
CA PRO A 147 -0.86 0.80 19.10
C PRO A 147 -0.72 -0.35 20.10
N LEU A 148 -0.46 -0.03 21.36
CA LEU A 148 -0.31 -1.00 22.44
C LEU A 148 -1.65 -1.64 22.79
N ARG A 149 -1.63 -2.94 23.06
CA ARG A 149 -2.78 -3.63 23.66
C ARG A 149 -2.89 -3.28 25.15
N GLU A 150 -4.05 -3.51 25.71
CA GLU A 150 -4.27 -3.32 27.15
C GLU A 150 -3.23 -4.11 27.97
N GLY A 151 -2.53 -3.42 28.86
CA GLY A 151 -1.46 -4.01 29.69
C GLY A 151 -0.14 -4.31 28.97
N GLN A 152 -0.01 -4.04 27.68
CA GLN A 152 1.23 -4.28 26.94
C GLN A 152 2.21 -3.13 27.15
N THR A 153 3.45 -3.45 27.50
CA THR A 153 4.53 -2.45 27.57
C THR A 153 5.12 -2.16 26.19
N VAL A 154 5.82 -1.04 26.05
CA VAL A 154 6.53 -0.68 24.82
C VAL A 154 7.58 -1.72 24.47
N GLU A 155 8.31 -2.24 25.46
CA GLU A 155 9.33 -3.27 25.28
C GLU A 155 8.73 -4.59 24.74
N GLN A 156 7.59 -5.00 25.30
CA GLN A 156 6.86 -6.18 24.85
C GLN A 156 6.37 -6.01 23.40
N PHE A 157 5.84 -4.82 23.09
CA PHE A 157 5.40 -4.50 21.73
C PHE A 157 6.55 -4.53 20.73
N VAL A 158 7.68 -3.89 21.05
CA VAL A 158 8.87 -3.90 20.19
C VAL A 158 9.43 -5.30 20.02
N ALA A 159 9.46 -6.11 21.09
CA ALA A 159 9.90 -7.50 21.03
C ALA A 159 8.99 -8.36 20.13
N GLU A 160 7.69 -8.06 20.08
CA GLU A 160 6.72 -8.75 19.25
C GLU A 160 6.86 -8.41 17.75
N ILE A 161 6.98 -7.12 17.41
CA ILE A 161 7.00 -6.70 16.00
C ILE A 161 8.38 -6.79 15.35
N SER A 162 9.47 -6.73 16.12
CA SER A 162 10.84 -6.74 15.57
C SER A 162 11.16 -7.99 14.74
N PRO A 163 10.91 -9.22 15.20
CA PRO A 163 11.15 -10.40 14.37
C PRO A 163 10.27 -10.41 13.12
N VAL A 164 9.04 -9.91 13.21
CA VAL A 164 8.13 -9.82 12.06
C VAL A 164 8.68 -8.87 10.99
N ILE A 165 9.32 -7.77 11.38
CA ILE A 165 9.89 -6.79 10.44
C ILE A 165 11.24 -7.28 9.90
N PHE A 166 12.14 -7.75 10.78
CA PHE A 166 13.56 -7.91 10.46
C PHE A 166 14.00 -9.34 10.17
N ASP A 167 13.34 -10.38 10.73
CA ASP A 167 13.70 -11.76 10.44
C ASP A 167 13.03 -12.22 9.12
N PRO A 168 13.82 -12.53 8.06
CA PRO A 168 13.26 -12.95 6.78
C PRO A 168 12.48 -14.27 6.84
N ALA A 169 12.70 -15.10 7.85
CA ALA A 169 12.00 -16.38 8.02
C ALA A 169 10.62 -16.22 8.69
N VAL A 170 10.42 -15.14 9.46
CA VAL A 170 9.17 -14.91 10.18
C VAL A 170 8.17 -14.20 9.25
N MET A 171 7.01 -14.83 9.02
CA MET A 171 6.00 -14.31 8.10
C MET A 171 6.57 -14.00 6.70
N ALA A 172 7.36 -14.92 6.15
CA ALA A 172 8.16 -14.74 4.95
C ALA A 172 7.34 -14.38 3.70
N LYS A 173 6.14 -14.98 3.56
CA LYS A 173 5.22 -14.74 2.44
C LYS A 173 3.81 -14.47 2.94
N ARG A 174 3.09 -13.61 2.22
CA ARG A 174 1.67 -13.39 2.46
C ARG A 174 0.87 -14.68 2.24
N THR A 175 1.12 -15.38 1.13
CA THR A 175 0.48 -16.66 0.81
C THR A 175 1.53 -17.67 0.36
N VAL A 176 1.56 -18.83 1.00
CA VAL A 176 2.43 -19.95 0.62
C VAL A 176 1.58 -21.00 -0.09
N GLN A 177 1.89 -21.27 -1.35
CA GLN A 177 1.16 -22.23 -2.20
C GLN A 177 2.03 -23.45 -2.58
N SER A 178 2.90 -23.88 -1.68
CA SER A 178 3.71 -25.07 -1.87
C SER A 178 2.90 -26.31 -1.49
N GLY A 179 2.94 -27.36 -2.31
CA GLY A 179 2.16 -28.58 -2.11
C GLY A 179 2.60 -29.46 -0.94
N ASP A 180 3.72 -29.12 -0.31
CA ASP A 180 4.36 -29.87 0.78
C ASP A 180 4.18 -29.21 2.17
N VAL A 181 3.50 -28.05 2.23
CA VAL A 181 3.24 -27.33 3.47
C VAL A 181 1.76 -27.01 3.65
N ASP A 182 1.35 -26.90 4.91
CA ASP A 182 0.02 -26.40 5.26
C ASP A 182 -0.08 -24.91 4.89
N LEU A 183 -0.92 -24.58 3.92
CA LEU A 183 -1.10 -23.24 3.39
C LEU A 183 -1.47 -22.23 4.48
N ILE A 184 -2.38 -22.62 5.39
CA ILE A 184 -2.89 -21.72 6.43
C ILE A 184 -1.81 -21.40 7.45
N ARG A 185 -1.07 -22.42 7.89
CA ARG A 185 -0.01 -22.26 8.90
C ARG A 185 1.25 -21.59 8.36
N ALA A 186 1.58 -21.85 7.10
CA ALA A 186 2.78 -21.30 6.47
C ALA A 186 2.60 -19.85 5.99
N SER A 187 1.37 -19.43 5.71
CA SER A 187 1.08 -18.09 5.20
C SER A 187 0.96 -17.06 6.31
N ALA A 188 1.39 -15.83 6.01
CA ALA A 188 1.24 -14.68 6.91
C ALA A 188 -0.18 -14.11 6.91
N ASN A 189 -0.95 -14.36 5.84
CA ASN A 189 -2.30 -13.84 5.71
C ASN A 189 -3.25 -14.38 6.80
N ASN A 190 -4.31 -13.61 7.03
CA ASN A 190 -5.31 -13.86 8.06
C ASN A 190 -6.71 -14.07 7.45
N TYR A 191 -6.77 -14.72 6.28
CA TYR A 191 -8.04 -14.93 5.56
C TYR A 191 -8.92 -15.98 6.22
N TYR A 192 -8.32 -16.91 6.95
CA TYR A 192 -9.01 -17.98 7.63
C TYR A 192 -8.98 -17.73 9.14
N GLY A 193 -10.07 -18.06 9.82
CA GLY A 193 -10.13 -17.92 11.28
C GLY A 193 -9.16 -18.82 12.02
N GLU A 194 -8.87 -18.50 13.27
CA GLU A 194 -8.07 -19.37 14.15
C GLU A 194 -8.72 -20.76 14.26
N GLY A 195 -7.90 -21.79 14.15
CA GLY A 195 -8.36 -23.21 14.26
C GLY A 195 -8.86 -23.82 12.94
N VAL A 196 -8.84 -23.10 11.82
CA VAL A 196 -9.03 -23.69 10.49
C VAL A 196 -7.70 -24.31 10.03
N THR A 197 -7.73 -25.56 9.58
CA THR A 197 -6.58 -26.34 9.08
C THR A 197 -6.92 -26.94 7.72
#